data_e1ecff6a442e21db36bcfac551fb3547
#
_entry.id   e1ecff6a442e21db36bcfac551fb3547
#
_cell.length_a   1.000
_cell.length_b   1.000
_cell.length_c   1.000
_cell.angle_alpha   90.00
_cell.angle_beta   90.00
_cell.angle_gamma   90.00
#
_symmetry.space_group_name_H-M   'P 1'
#
loop_
_entity.id
_entity.type
_entity.pdbx_description
1 polymer ?
#
loop_
_entity_poly.entity_id
_entity_poly.type
_entity_poly.pdbx_seq_one_letter_code
_entity_poly.pdbx_strand_id
1 'polypeptide(L)'
;MRTDFQKIISTPVAAYEEGLRFFMGQGTLNETLRRVVKDLEYCGIDYNIIGAVALNQHGYRRFTEVIDLFLTREGLEKFQKELVGLGYRPAFEGATKKFRTTKEKVTVEIITAGEFPGDGKPKPVIFPNPEESTIEIDGIKTVSLEKLIELKLASGMIAPHRLKDLADVQEIIKIKNLSADFAEKLNPFVREKYLELQKAVEDSK
;
A
#
# COMPACT_ATOMS: atom_id res chain seq x y z
N MET A 1 1.69 14.26 26.13
CA MET A 1 1.27 14.53 24.74
C MET A 1 0.87 13.22 24.08
N ARG A 2 -0.31 13.13 23.45
CA ARG A 2 -0.78 11.88 22.82
C ARG A 2 -0.01 11.68 21.53
N THR A 3 0.92 10.74 21.51
CA THR A 3 1.67 10.31 20.30
C THR A 3 1.11 9.03 19.69
N ASP A 4 0.14 8.41 20.34
CA ASP A 4 -0.49 7.16 19.90
C ASP A 4 -1.53 7.47 18.81
N PHE A 5 -1.24 7.06 17.58
CA PHE A 5 -2.07 7.33 16.41
C PHE A 5 -3.53 6.88 16.60
N GLN A 6 -3.75 5.70 17.19
CA GLN A 6 -5.11 5.21 17.47
C GLN A 6 -5.88 6.11 18.45
N LYS A 7 -5.17 6.76 19.38
CA LYS A 7 -5.79 7.73 20.28
C LYS A 7 -6.05 9.08 19.59
N ILE A 8 -5.20 9.46 18.62
CA ILE A 8 -5.39 10.66 17.81
C ILE A 8 -6.70 10.53 17.02
N ILE A 9 -6.94 9.38 16.37
CA ILE A 9 -8.13 9.14 15.56
C ILE A 9 -9.30 8.51 16.32
N SER A 10 -9.30 8.54 17.66
CA SER A 10 -10.31 7.87 18.49
C SER A 10 -11.71 8.52 18.45
N THR A 11 -11.83 9.73 17.96
CA THR A 11 -13.11 10.42 17.77
C THR A 11 -13.31 10.76 16.29
N PRO A 12 -14.58 10.84 15.81
CA PRO A 12 -14.86 11.21 14.43
C PRO A 12 -14.23 12.54 14.00
N VAL A 13 -14.26 13.55 14.87
CA VAL A 13 -13.67 14.87 14.58
C VAL A 13 -12.17 14.76 14.43
N ALA A 14 -11.49 14.12 15.38
CA ALA A 14 -10.04 13.96 15.33
C ALA A 14 -9.58 13.09 14.13
N ALA A 15 -10.35 12.06 13.79
CA ALA A 15 -10.10 11.25 12.60
C ALA A 15 -10.25 12.06 11.31
N TYR A 16 -11.26 12.92 11.25
CA TYR A 16 -11.47 13.83 10.11
C TYR A 16 -10.33 14.85 9.98
N GLU A 17 -9.92 15.48 11.07
CA GLU A 17 -8.81 16.44 11.09
C GLU A 17 -7.48 15.77 10.65
N GLU A 18 -7.18 14.58 11.15
CA GLU A 18 -5.99 13.83 10.75
C GLU A 18 -6.07 13.43 9.27
N GLY A 19 -7.26 13.04 8.79
CA GLY A 19 -7.51 12.76 7.37
C GLY A 19 -7.25 13.97 6.47
N LEU A 20 -7.70 15.16 6.88
CA LEU A 20 -7.42 16.41 6.14
C LEU A 20 -5.91 16.69 6.10
N ARG A 21 -5.20 16.56 7.21
CA ARG A 21 -3.74 16.73 7.29
C ARG A 21 -3.03 15.71 6.40
N PHE A 22 -3.49 14.45 6.43
CA PHE A 22 -2.95 13.39 5.58
C PHE A 22 -3.02 13.77 4.09
N PHE A 23 -4.16 14.26 3.61
CA PHE A 23 -4.33 14.67 2.21
C PHE A 23 -3.55 15.94 1.82
N MET A 24 -3.11 16.72 2.81
CA MET A 24 -2.20 17.87 2.61
C MET A 24 -0.72 17.48 2.72
N GLY A 25 -0.39 16.18 2.81
CA GLY A 25 0.97 15.71 2.99
C GLY A 25 1.54 15.95 4.40
N GLN A 26 0.68 16.20 5.38
CA GLN A 26 0.99 16.49 6.77
C GLN A 26 0.36 15.44 7.71
N GLY A 27 0.49 15.67 9.01
CA GLY A 27 -0.10 14.78 10.02
C GLY A 27 0.78 13.59 10.37
N THR A 28 0.30 12.86 11.37
CA THR A 28 1.07 11.80 12.03
C THR A 28 1.46 10.67 11.08
N LEU A 29 0.55 10.29 10.18
CA LEU A 29 0.83 9.20 9.23
C LEU A 29 1.92 9.59 8.22
N ASN A 30 1.85 10.81 7.65
CA ASN A 30 2.85 11.28 6.69
C ASN A 30 4.22 11.50 7.34
N GLU A 31 4.26 12.03 8.57
CA GLU A 31 5.51 12.18 9.32
C GLU A 31 6.14 10.81 9.61
N THR A 32 5.30 9.84 9.99
CA THR A 32 5.75 8.47 10.23
C THR A 32 6.24 7.83 8.94
N LEU A 33 5.53 8.00 7.82
CA LEU A 33 5.93 7.49 6.52
C LEU A 33 7.34 7.99 6.13
N ARG A 34 7.58 9.31 6.23
CA ARG A 34 8.89 9.88 5.90
C ARG A 34 10.00 9.33 6.80
N ARG A 35 9.71 9.07 8.07
CA ARG A 35 10.67 8.45 8.98
C ARG A 35 10.93 7.01 8.60
N VAL A 36 9.89 6.21 8.36
CA VAL A 36 10.02 4.81 7.91
C VAL A 36 10.89 4.73 6.65
N VAL A 37 10.64 5.60 5.67
CA VAL A 37 11.44 5.67 4.44
C VAL A 37 12.91 5.95 4.75
N LYS A 38 13.21 6.96 5.58
CA LYS A 38 14.59 7.27 6.00
C LYS A 38 15.27 6.11 6.73
N ASP A 39 14.55 5.41 7.59
CA ASP A 39 15.08 4.25 8.33
C ASP A 39 15.43 3.12 7.37
N LEU A 40 14.57 2.85 6.35
CA LEU A 40 14.83 1.84 5.32
C LEU A 40 16.05 2.21 4.46
N GLU A 41 16.12 3.47 4.01
CA GLU A 41 17.25 3.99 3.21
C GLU A 41 18.56 3.94 4.00
N TYR A 42 18.55 4.36 5.27
CA TYR A 42 19.70 4.30 6.15
C TYR A 42 20.22 2.86 6.32
N CYS A 43 19.32 1.90 6.45
CA CYS A 43 19.67 0.49 6.52
C CYS A 43 20.00 -0.13 5.15
N GLY A 44 19.87 0.59 4.03
CA GLY A 44 20.05 0.04 2.69
C GLY A 44 19.07 -1.08 2.40
N ILE A 45 17.79 -0.90 2.76
CA ILE A 45 16.69 -1.82 2.49
C ILE A 45 15.89 -1.26 1.30
N ASP A 46 15.88 -1.99 0.19
CA ASP A 46 15.05 -1.63 -0.96
C ASP A 46 13.57 -1.87 -0.64
N TYR A 47 12.75 -0.90 -1.02
CA TYR A 47 11.32 -0.90 -0.70
C TYR A 47 10.49 -0.29 -1.82
N ASN A 48 9.20 -0.59 -1.82
CA ASN A 48 8.16 0.22 -2.43
C ASN A 48 7.04 0.49 -1.43
N ILE A 49 6.47 1.69 -1.48
CA ILE A 49 5.17 1.94 -0.87
C ILE A 49 4.10 1.30 -1.75
N ILE A 50 3.15 0.63 -1.09
CA ILE A 50 2.01 -0.03 -1.72
C ILE A 50 0.71 0.35 -0.98
N GLY A 51 -0.40 -0.28 -1.32
CA GLY A 51 -1.66 -0.11 -0.59
C GLY A 51 -2.29 1.26 -0.76
N ALA A 52 -2.91 1.79 0.31
CA ALA A 52 -3.66 3.04 0.23
C ALA A 52 -2.78 4.28 0.10
N VAL A 53 -1.55 4.26 0.63
CA VAL A 53 -0.60 5.35 0.45
C VAL A 53 -0.22 5.47 -1.02
N ALA A 54 0.08 4.35 -1.69
CA ALA A 54 0.36 4.33 -3.12
C ALA A 54 -0.84 4.84 -3.95
N LEU A 55 -2.08 4.46 -3.59
CA LEU A 55 -3.29 4.99 -4.23
C LEU A 55 -3.35 6.52 -4.16
N ASN A 56 -3.04 7.10 -2.98
CA ASN A 56 -3.00 8.56 -2.83
C ASN A 56 -1.93 9.20 -3.70
N GLN A 57 -0.75 8.62 -3.78
CA GLN A 57 0.33 9.10 -4.65
C GLN A 57 -0.05 9.03 -6.13
N HIS A 58 -0.83 8.02 -6.53
CA HIS A 58 -1.41 7.92 -7.86
C HIS A 58 -2.65 8.80 -8.07
N GLY A 59 -3.09 9.57 -7.06
CA GLY A 59 -4.16 10.58 -7.17
C GLY A 59 -5.53 10.14 -6.65
N TYR A 60 -5.69 8.91 -6.18
CA TYR A 60 -6.93 8.49 -5.52
C TYR A 60 -6.89 8.77 -4.02
N ARG A 61 -7.57 9.82 -3.58
CA ARG A 61 -7.59 10.25 -2.18
C ARG A 61 -8.38 9.27 -1.30
N ARG A 62 -7.66 8.46 -0.57
CA ARG A 62 -8.20 7.48 0.36
C ARG A 62 -7.41 7.50 1.67
N PHE A 63 -8.08 7.81 2.77
CA PHE A 63 -7.43 7.77 4.09
C PHE A 63 -7.06 6.33 4.50
N THR A 64 -5.95 6.20 5.21
CA THR A 64 -5.46 4.93 5.74
C THR A 64 -4.84 5.12 7.13
N GLU A 65 -4.83 4.05 7.90
CA GLU A 65 -4.19 3.97 9.23
C GLU A 65 -2.93 3.09 9.20
N VAL A 66 -2.58 2.58 8.02
CA VAL A 66 -1.49 1.62 7.84
C VAL A 66 -0.54 2.13 6.77
N ILE A 67 0.75 1.93 6.99
CA ILE A 67 1.79 2.07 5.98
C ILE A 67 2.09 0.66 5.47
N ASP A 68 1.75 0.39 4.22
CA ASP A 68 2.02 -0.87 3.56
C ASP A 68 3.34 -0.77 2.80
N LEU A 69 4.30 -1.62 3.15
CA LEU A 69 5.61 -1.74 2.53
C LEU A 69 5.72 -3.02 1.74
N PHE A 70 6.43 -2.93 0.64
CA PHE A 70 6.78 -4.05 -0.19
C PHE A 70 8.30 -4.20 -0.19
N LEU A 71 8.82 -5.34 0.31
CA LEU A 71 10.25 -5.62 0.47
C LEU A 71 10.62 -6.95 -0.20
N THR A 72 11.90 -7.18 -0.40
CA THR A 72 12.42 -8.53 -0.61
C THR A 72 12.35 -9.34 0.70
N ARG A 73 12.56 -10.64 0.64
CA ARG A 73 12.65 -11.48 1.85
C ARG A 73 13.86 -11.07 2.70
N GLU A 74 14.99 -10.83 2.07
CA GLU A 74 16.22 -10.35 2.71
C GLU A 74 16.01 -8.97 3.33
N GLY A 75 15.26 -8.09 2.66
CA GLY A 75 14.85 -6.79 3.18
C GLY A 75 14.03 -6.90 4.46
N LEU A 76 13.09 -7.84 4.51
CA LEU A 76 12.31 -8.11 5.74
C LEU A 76 13.20 -8.63 6.88
N GLU A 77 14.10 -9.57 6.61
CA GLU A 77 15.04 -10.10 7.61
C GLU A 77 15.93 -8.96 8.15
N LYS A 78 16.43 -8.11 7.27
CA LYS A 78 17.21 -6.94 7.65
C LYS A 78 16.41 -5.93 8.46
N PHE A 79 15.16 -5.65 8.07
CA PHE A 79 14.23 -4.82 8.85
C PHE A 79 14.05 -5.37 10.27
N GLN A 80 13.82 -6.67 10.40
CA GLN A 80 13.65 -7.33 11.70
C GLN A 80 14.90 -7.21 12.57
N LYS A 81 16.07 -7.44 11.97
CA LYS A 81 17.35 -7.42 12.68
C LYS A 81 17.76 -6.01 13.13
N GLU A 82 17.60 -5.03 12.28
CA GLU A 82 18.18 -3.69 12.48
C GLU A 82 17.20 -2.67 13.05
N LEU A 83 15.90 -2.81 12.79
CA LEU A 83 14.91 -1.80 13.18
C LEU A 83 13.99 -2.26 14.32
N VAL A 84 13.75 -3.56 14.50
CA VAL A 84 12.94 -4.05 15.63
C VAL A 84 13.72 -3.85 16.93
N GLY A 85 13.10 -3.15 17.88
CA GLY A 85 13.74 -2.69 19.10
C GLY A 85 14.33 -1.26 19.00
N LEU A 86 14.55 -0.75 17.80
CA LEU A 86 15.11 0.59 17.53
C LEU A 86 14.09 1.55 16.88
N GLY A 87 12.84 1.47 17.31
CA GLY A 87 11.76 2.33 16.79
C GLY A 87 10.56 1.53 16.28
N TYR A 88 10.71 0.23 16.15
CA TYR A 88 9.65 -0.68 15.71
C TYR A 88 9.51 -1.85 16.68
N ARG A 89 8.29 -2.39 16.78
CA ARG A 89 8.00 -3.61 17.55
C ARG A 89 6.97 -4.44 16.80
N PRO A 90 6.92 -5.77 16.96
CA PRO A 90 5.82 -6.58 16.47
C PRO A 90 4.47 -6.01 16.91
N ALA A 91 3.47 -6.01 16.03
CA ALA A 91 2.15 -5.47 16.31
C ALA A 91 1.40 -6.29 17.37
N PHE A 92 1.69 -7.58 17.44
CA PHE A 92 1.22 -8.55 18.40
C PHE A 92 2.27 -9.66 18.56
N GLU A 93 2.14 -10.49 19.58
CA GLU A 93 3.07 -11.62 19.82
C GLU A 93 3.07 -12.58 18.61
N GLY A 94 4.28 -12.90 18.11
CA GLY A 94 4.46 -13.74 16.91
C GLY A 94 4.28 -13.03 15.57
N ALA A 95 3.98 -11.74 15.54
CA ALA A 95 3.90 -11.00 14.27
C ALA A 95 5.28 -10.86 13.63
N THR A 96 5.42 -11.37 12.39
CA THR A 96 6.67 -11.37 11.63
C THR A 96 6.69 -10.35 10.50
N LYS A 97 5.52 -9.84 10.07
CA LYS A 97 5.36 -8.91 8.95
C LYS A 97 4.54 -7.67 9.30
N LYS A 98 3.97 -7.65 10.50
CA LYS A 98 3.16 -6.53 10.98
C LYS A 98 3.80 -5.92 12.21
N PHE A 99 4.18 -4.67 12.10
CA PHE A 99 4.90 -3.94 13.14
C PHE A 99 4.14 -2.68 13.54
N ARG A 100 4.53 -2.09 14.64
CA ARG A 100 4.11 -0.75 15.07
C ARG A 100 5.33 0.09 15.38
N THR A 101 5.29 1.34 14.96
CA THR A 101 6.27 2.32 15.41
C THR A 101 6.10 2.54 16.92
N THR A 102 7.20 2.68 17.63
CA THR A 102 7.17 2.79 19.11
C THR A 102 6.65 4.15 19.57
N LYS A 103 6.90 5.20 18.80
CA LYS A 103 6.54 6.57 19.12
C LYS A 103 5.07 6.87 18.82
N GLU A 104 4.64 6.79 17.55
CA GLU A 104 3.29 7.15 17.11
C GLU A 104 2.34 5.96 17.13
N LYS A 105 2.87 4.73 17.23
CA LYS A 105 2.13 3.46 17.17
C LYS A 105 1.36 3.26 15.87
N VAL A 106 1.82 3.89 14.79
CA VAL A 106 1.33 3.64 13.44
C VAL A 106 1.67 2.21 13.04
N THR A 107 0.74 1.52 12.44
CA THR A 107 0.95 0.17 11.91
C THR A 107 1.75 0.24 10.61
N VAL A 108 2.79 -0.60 10.54
CA VAL A 108 3.57 -0.85 9.32
C VAL A 108 3.39 -2.32 8.97
N GLU A 109 2.85 -2.59 7.79
CA GLU A 109 2.64 -3.95 7.28
C GLU A 109 3.58 -4.21 6.12
N ILE A 110 4.28 -5.34 6.15
CA ILE A 110 5.28 -5.71 5.15
C ILE A 110 4.77 -6.88 4.34
N ILE A 111 4.76 -6.71 3.03
CA ILE A 111 4.50 -7.75 2.04
C ILE A 111 5.85 -8.10 1.40
N THR A 112 6.10 -9.37 1.15
CA THR A 112 7.38 -9.81 0.59
C THR A 112 7.27 -10.28 -0.87
N ALA A 113 8.32 -10.02 -1.63
CA ALA A 113 8.47 -10.52 -2.99
C ALA A 113 8.27 -12.05 -3.07
N GLY A 114 7.67 -12.51 -4.15
CA GLY A 114 7.35 -13.92 -4.38
C GLY A 114 6.05 -14.40 -3.71
N GLU A 115 5.39 -13.57 -2.91
CA GLU A 115 4.07 -13.90 -2.35
C GLU A 115 2.95 -13.68 -3.38
N PHE A 116 1.78 -14.24 -3.08
CA PHE A 116 0.61 -14.15 -3.93
C PHE A 116 -0.44 -13.24 -3.33
N PRO A 117 -1.03 -12.28 -4.10
CA PRO A 117 -2.07 -11.40 -3.60
C PRO A 117 -3.36 -12.15 -3.26
N GLY A 118 -4.14 -11.60 -2.32
CA GLY A 118 -5.46 -12.09 -1.94
C GLY A 118 -5.42 -13.26 -0.95
N ASP A 119 -5.62 -14.46 -1.42
CA ASP A 119 -5.69 -15.69 -0.61
C ASP A 119 -4.32 -16.35 -0.33
N GLY A 120 -3.23 -15.76 -0.83
CA GLY A 120 -1.87 -16.29 -0.66
C GLY A 120 -1.54 -17.54 -1.48
N LYS A 121 -2.46 -18.02 -2.33
CA LYS A 121 -2.26 -19.23 -3.14
C LYS A 121 -1.61 -18.93 -4.48
N PRO A 122 -0.87 -19.88 -5.07
CA PRO A 122 -0.22 -19.73 -6.38
C PRO A 122 -1.17 -19.28 -7.48
N LYS A 123 -0.76 -18.24 -8.22
CA LYS A 123 -1.47 -17.67 -9.37
C LYS A 123 -0.47 -16.93 -10.29
N PRO A 124 -0.89 -16.55 -11.52
CA PRO A 124 0.02 -15.88 -12.47
C PRO A 124 0.53 -14.50 -12.03
N VAL A 125 -0.16 -13.86 -11.09
CA VAL A 125 0.25 -12.56 -10.51
C VAL A 125 0.91 -12.81 -9.16
N ILE A 126 2.14 -12.33 -9.03
CA ILE A 126 2.94 -12.38 -7.79
C ILE A 126 3.41 -10.98 -7.43
N PHE A 127 3.77 -10.77 -6.18
CA PHE A 127 4.51 -9.59 -5.77
C PHE A 127 5.95 -9.67 -6.34
N PRO A 128 6.35 -8.77 -7.27
CA PRO A 128 7.68 -8.79 -7.89
C PRO A 128 8.77 -8.39 -6.90
N ASN A 129 10.04 -8.28 -7.33
CA ASN A 129 11.01 -7.54 -6.51
C ASN A 129 10.70 -6.04 -6.56
N PRO A 130 10.98 -5.27 -5.49
CA PRO A 130 10.69 -3.83 -5.47
C PRO A 130 11.20 -3.10 -6.71
N GLU A 131 12.46 -3.32 -7.11
CA GLU A 131 13.12 -2.69 -8.24
C GLU A 131 12.42 -2.89 -9.60
N GLU A 132 11.69 -4.00 -9.77
CA GLU A 132 10.98 -4.33 -11.01
C GLU A 132 9.71 -3.49 -11.24
N SER A 133 9.24 -2.80 -10.20
CA SER A 133 7.97 -2.05 -10.25
C SER A 133 8.04 -0.67 -9.58
N THR A 134 9.26 -0.20 -9.29
CA THR A 134 9.48 1.09 -8.63
C THR A 134 9.29 2.26 -9.59
N ILE A 135 8.53 3.25 -9.14
CA ILE A 135 8.58 4.63 -9.61
C ILE A 135 8.86 5.54 -8.42
N GLU A 136 9.29 6.76 -8.67
CA GLU A 136 9.51 7.75 -7.63
C GLU A 136 8.45 8.85 -7.72
N ILE A 137 7.75 9.09 -6.60
CA ILE A 137 6.76 10.17 -6.48
C ILE A 137 7.13 10.96 -5.22
N ASP A 138 7.41 12.25 -5.37
CA ASP A 138 7.80 13.16 -4.29
C ASP A 138 8.98 12.64 -3.44
N GLY A 139 9.97 12.00 -4.10
CA GLY A 139 11.15 11.44 -3.45
C GLY A 139 10.89 10.13 -2.69
N ILE A 140 9.75 9.47 -2.90
CA ILE A 140 9.38 8.21 -2.26
C ILE A 140 9.22 7.11 -3.31
N LYS A 141 9.94 6.00 -3.13
CA LYS A 141 9.80 4.82 -3.98
C LYS A 141 8.41 4.20 -3.80
N THR A 142 7.66 4.11 -4.88
CA THR A 142 6.27 3.67 -4.90
C THR A 142 6.06 2.65 -6.00
N VAL A 143 5.17 1.71 -5.80
CA VAL A 143 4.79 0.75 -6.84
C VAL A 143 4.18 1.47 -8.05
N SER A 144 4.52 1.06 -9.27
CA SER A 144 3.95 1.61 -10.50
C SER A 144 2.43 1.43 -10.55
N LEU A 145 1.74 2.30 -11.30
CA LEU A 145 0.28 2.24 -11.41
C LEU A 145 -0.19 0.90 -12.00
N GLU A 146 0.50 0.43 -13.03
CA GLU A 146 0.20 -0.84 -13.68
C GLU A 146 0.27 -1.99 -12.68
N LYS A 147 1.36 -2.08 -11.93
CA LYS A 147 1.55 -3.14 -10.95
C LYS A 147 0.59 -3.02 -9.78
N LEU A 148 0.28 -1.81 -9.32
CA LEU A 148 -0.71 -1.59 -8.25
C LEU A 148 -2.10 -2.10 -8.66
N ILE A 149 -2.54 -1.77 -9.88
CA ILE A 149 -3.81 -2.24 -10.43
C ILE A 149 -3.81 -3.76 -10.56
N GLU A 150 -2.75 -4.33 -11.13
CA GLU A 150 -2.61 -5.78 -11.32
C GLU A 150 -2.72 -6.56 -10.01
N LEU A 151 -1.98 -6.13 -8.98
CA LEU A 151 -1.99 -6.77 -7.66
C LEU A 151 -3.36 -6.66 -6.98
N LYS A 152 -4.03 -5.50 -7.09
CA LYS A 152 -5.37 -5.29 -6.52
C LYS A 152 -6.43 -6.12 -7.24
N LEU A 153 -6.39 -6.20 -8.56
CA LEU A 153 -7.30 -7.05 -9.33
C LEU A 153 -7.13 -8.51 -8.92
N ALA A 154 -5.89 -9.02 -8.93
CA ALA A 154 -5.61 -10.39 -8.56
C ALA A 154 -6.03 -10.72 -7.11
N SER A 155 -5.91 -9.74 -6.19
CA SER A 155 -6.38 -9.87 -4.81
C SER A 155 -7.91 -9.92 -4.73
N GLY A 156 -8.58 -8.95 -5.33
CA GLY A 156 -10.04 -8.78 -5.21
C GLY A 156 -10.85 -9.83 -5.98
N MET A 157 -10.31 -10.38 -7.07
CA MET A 157 -10.97 -11.44 -7.85
C MET A 157 -11.09 -12.76 -7.09
N ILE A 158 -10.17 -13.06 -6.20
CA ILE A 158 -10.02 -14.38 -5.59
C ILE A 158 -10.42 -14.40 -4.12
N ALA A 159 -10.24 -13.29 -3.42
CA ALA A 159 -10.51 -13.20 -1.99
C ALA A 159 -11.81 -12.41 -1.73
N PRO A 160 -12.94 -13.06 -1.38
CA PRO A 160 -14.24 -12.37 -1.20
C PRO A 160 -14.21 -11.22 -0.18
N HIS A 161 -13.33 -11.29 0.82
CA HIS A 161 -13.14 -10.23 1.82
C HIS A 161 -12.31 -9.05 1.29
N ARG A 162 -11.82 -9.11 0.05
CA ARG A 162 -10.98 -8.10 -0.62
C ARG A 162 -11.72 -7.30 -1.70
N LEU A 163 -13.05 -7.26 -1.67
CA LEU A 163 -13.85 -6.46 -2.62
C LEU A 163 -13.42 -4.99 -2.70
N LYS A 164 -12.86 -4.46 -1.61
CA LYS A 164 -12.30 -3.12 -1.56
C LYS A 164 -11.17 -2.91 -2.60
N ASP A 165 -10.39 -3.95 -2.92
CA ASP A 165 -9.34 -3.84 -3.92
C ASP A 165 -9.92 -3.63 -5.33
N LEU A 166 -11.06 -4.26 -5.65
CA LEU A 166 -11.77 -4.00 -6.92
C LEU A 166 -12.35 -2.59 -6.98
N ALA A 167 -12.95 -2.12 -5.88
CA ALA A 167 -13.45 -0.75 -5.77
C ALA A 167 -12.32 0.28 -5.92
N ASP A 168 -11.16 0.04 -5.31
CA ASP A 168 -9.99 0.90 -5.47
C ASP A 168 -9.55 1.00 -6.94
N VAL A 169 -9.56 -0.13 -7.68
CA VAL A 169 -9.24 -0.13 -9.12
C VAL A 169 -10.27 0.66 -9.92
N GLN A 170 -11.56 0.47 -9.64
CA GLN A 170 -12.63 1.20 -10.31
C GLN A 170 -12.48 2.72 -10.12
N GLU A 171 -12.17 3.17 -8.92
CA GLU A 171 -11.94 4.58 -8.63
C GLU A 171 -10.68 5.12 -9.33
N ILE A 172 -9.59 4.35 -9.39
CA ILE A 172 -8.39 4.74 -10.14
C ILE A 172 -8.67 4.86 -11.64
N ILE A 173 -9.39 3.91 -12.22
CA ILE A 173 -9.81 3.97 -13.63
C ILE A 173 -10.55 5.29 -13.91
N LYS A 174 -11.51 5.64 -13.04
CA LYS A 174 -12.31 6.85 -13.14
C LYS A 174 -11.46 8.12 -13.02
N ILE A 175 -10.65 8.22 -11.96
CA ILE A 175 -9.85 9.42 -11.64
C ILE A 175 -8.78 9.68 -12.70
N LYS A 176 -8.13 8.61 -13.20
CA LYS A 176 -7.09 8.69 -14.23
C LYS A 176 -7.63 8.66 -15.65
N ASN A 177 -8.95 8.46 -15.81
CA ASN A 177 -9.60 8.27 -17.10
C ASN A 177 -8.89 7.22 -17.97
N LEU A 178 -8.60 6.06 -17.36
CA LEU A 178 -7.88 4.98 -18.03
C LEU A 178 -8.77 4.32 -19.09
N SER A 179 -8.22 4.13 -20.30
CA SER A 179 -8.91 3.49 -21.42
C SER A 179 -8.87 1.95 -21.33
N ALA A 180 -9.66 1.28 -22.19
CA ALA A 180 -9.61 -0.17 -22.33
C ALA A 180 -8.21 -0.68 -22.73
N ASP A 181 -7.45 0.08 -23.54
CA ASP A 181 -6.12 -0.29 -24.00
C ASP A 181 -5.10 -0.41 -22.86
N PHE A 182 -5.38 0.20 -21.71
CA PHE A 182 -4.53 0.03 -20.52
C PHE A 182 -4.44 -1.44 -20.08
N ALA A 183 -5.45 -2.28 -20.42
CA ALA A 183 -5.44 -3.71 -20.15
C ALA A 183 -4.22 -4.41 -20.76
N GLU A 184 -3.70 -3.92 -21.89
CA GLU A 184 -2.54 -4.54 -22.57
C GLU A 184 -1.26 -4.49 -21.72
N LYS A 185 -1.16 -3.52 -20.81
CA LYS A 185 -0.05 -3.36 -19.87
C LYS A 185 -0.12 -4.31 -18.67
N LEU A 186 -1.26 -4.96 -18.46
CA LEU A 186 -1.51 -5.81 -17.31
C LEU A 186 -1.23 -7.30 -17.63
N ASN A 187 -0.98 -8.07 -16.58
CA ASN A 187 -0.91 -9.53 -16.71
C ASN A 187 -2.22 -10.06 -17.33
N PRO A 188 -2.15 -10.98 -18.32
CA PRO A 188 -3.35 -11.56 -18.97
C PRO A 188 -4.39 -12.09 -17.99
N PHE A 189 -3.96 -12.62 -16.84
CA PHE A 189 -4.84 -13.15 -15.78
C PHE A 189 -5.88 -12.17 -15.27
N VAL A 190 -5.59 -10.85 -15.27
CA VAL A 190 -6.46 -9.82 -14.69
C VAL A 190 -7.13 -8.93 -15.75
N ARG A 191 -6.81 -9.09 -17.03
CA ARG A 191 -7.28 -8.19 -18.11
C ARG A 191 -8.79 -8.17 -18.25
N GLU A 192 -9.45 -9.32 -18.19
CA GLU A 192 -10.90 -9.42 -18.31
C GLU A 192 -11.59 -8.65 -17.19
N LYS A 193 -11.12 -8.80 -15.95
CA LYS A 193 -11.66 -8.06 -14.80
C LYS A 193 -11.40 -6.56 -14.92
N TYR A 194 -10.26 -6.15 -15.44
CA TYR A 194 -9.98 -4.74 -15.72
C TYR A 194 -10.99 -4.17 -16.70
N LEU A 195 -11.23 -4.85 -17.83
CA LEU A 195 -12.17 -4.41 -18.87
C LEU A 195 -13.61 -4.35 -18.37
N GLU A 196 -14.03 -5.30 -17.53
CA GLU A 196 -15.34 -5.28 -16.86
C GLU A 196 -15.52 -4.01 -16.02
N LEU A 197 -14.53 -3.67 -15.16
CA LEU A 197 -14.59 -2.49 -14.30
C LEU A 197 -14.50 -1.18 -15.12
N GLN A 198 -13.67 -1.17 -16.15
CA GLN A 198 -13.50 -0.02 -17.03
C GLN A 198 -14.82 0.28 -17.78
N LYS A 199 -15.48 -0.75 -18.32
CA LYS A 199 -16.80 -0.61 -18.95
C LYS A 199 -17.85 -0.10 -17.96
N ALA A 200 -17.88 -0.62 -16.74
CA ALA A 200 -18.80 -0.14 -15.71
C ALA A 200 -18.58 1.35 -15.37
N VAL A 201 -17.33 1.83 -15.42
CA VAL A 201 -17.02 3.25 -15.25
C VAL A 201 -17.51 4.07 -16.45
N GLU A 202 -17.37 3.58 -17.67
CA GLU A 202 -17.88 4.28 -18.88
C GLU A 202 -19.41 4.36 -18.88
N ASP A 203 -20.09 3.27 -18.57
CA ASP A 203 -21.56 3.19 -18.54
C ASP A 203 -22.16 4.08 -17.41
N SER A 204 -21.33 4.52 -16.44
CA SER A 204 -21.76 5.39 -15.32
C SER A 204 -21.58 6.90 -15.57
N LYS A 205 -21.00 7.29 -16.70
CA LYS A 205 -20.78 8.71 -17.09
C LYS A 205 -22.02 9.27 -17.77
#